data_46994079458192f76710b370dca61227
#
_entry.id   46994079458192f76710b370dca61227
#
_cell.length_a   1.000
_cell.length_b   1.000
_cell.length_c   1.000
_cell.angle_alpha   90.00
_cell.angle_beta   90.00
_cell.angle_gamma   90.00
#
_symmetry.space_group_name_H-M   'P 1'
#
loop_
_entity.id
_entity.type
_entity.pdbx_description
1 polymer ?
#
loop_
_entity_poly.entity_id
_entity_poly.type
_entity_poly.pdbx_seq_one_letter_code
_entity_poly.pdbx_strand_id
1 'polypeptide(L)'
;MAEKQHLNVVFIGHVDHGKSTTVGRVLLEGGAIEQHLIDKYRKEAEERGKAGFELAYVMDNLKEERERGVTIDVAHKEFKTDTKHFTIIDAPGHRDFVKNMITGTSQADAAVLVVAADDGIAAQTKEHLWLSKVMGIEQMIISVNKMDITKPAYLSLIHISEPTRPY
;
A
#
# COMPACT_ATOMS: atom_id res chain seq x y z
N MET A 1 1.78 30.64 -9.53
CA MET A 1 2.43 29.38 -9.06
C MET A 1 2.11 28.32 -10.09
N ALA A 2 3.09 27.56 -10.58
CA ALA A 2 2.80 26.47 -11.50
C ALA A 2 1.94 25.43 -10.76
N GLU A 3 0.89 24.97 -11.42
CA GLU A 3 0.03 23.91 -10.91
C GLU A 3 0.85 22.63 -10.80
N LYS A 4 0.90 22.03 -9.60
CA LYS A 4 1.64 20.79 -9.40
C LYS A 4 0.94 19.64 -10.12
N GLN A 5 1.67 18.83 -10.86
CA GLN A 5 1.10 17.65 -11.51
C GLN A 5 0.49 16.72 -10.46
N HIS A 6 -0.78 16.36 -10.66
CA HIS A 6 -1.50 15.42 -9.81
C HIS A 6 -1.29 13.99 -10.33
N LEU A 7 -1.06 13.06 -9.42
CA LEU A 7 -0.86 11.64 -9.71
C LEU A 7 -1.63 10.79 -8.69
N ASN A 8 -2.44 9.89 -9.20
CA ASN A 8 -3.14 8.87 -8.42
C ASN A 8 -2.31 7.59 -8.39
N VAL A 9 -1.97 7.11 -7.20
CA VAL A 9 -1.13 5.93 -7.01
C VAL A 9 -1.89 4.89 -6.20
N VAL A 10 -2.18 3.74 -6.79
CA VAL A 10 -2.87 2.65 -6.11
C VAL A 10 -1.88 1.65 -5.50
N PHE A 11 -2.15 1.23 -4.27
CA PHE A 11 -1.44 0.14 -3.61
C PHE A 11 -2.23 -1.15 -3.76
N ILE A 12 -1.62 -2.15 -4.41
CA ILE A 12 -2.22 -3.44 -4.70
C ILE A 12 -1.34 -4.58 -4.18
N GLY A 13 -1.88 -5.78 -4.08
CA GLY A 13 -1.18 -6.97 -3.61
C GLY A 13 -2.06 -7.84 -2.72
N HIS A 14 -1.54 -8.98 -2.31
CA HIS A 14 -2.26 -9.96 -1.50
C HIS A 14 -2.67 -9.40 -0.12
N VAL A 15 -3.66 -10.03 0.53
CA VAL A 15 -4.03 -9.74 1.91
C VAL A 15 -2.82 -9.95 2.83
N ASP A 16 -2.70 -9.19 3.89
CA ASP A 16 -1.60 -9.24 4.88
C ASP A 16 -0.17 -8.99 4.34
N HIS A 17 0.00 -8.60 3.07
CA HIS A 17 1.31 -8.19 2.55
C HIS A 17 1.77 -6.81 3.03
N GLY A 18 0.93 -6.09 3.82
CA GLY A 18 1.28 -4.83 4.46
C GLY A 18 1.05 -3.59 3.60
N LYS A 19 0.09 -3.60 2.67
CA LYS A 19 -0.29 -2.45 1.84
C LYS A 19 -0.63 -1.23 2.68
N SER A 20 -1.67 -1.31 3.51
CA SER A 20 -2.14 -0.20 4.35
C SER A 20 -1.06 0.29 5.33
N THR A 21 -0.24 -0.61 5.86
CA THR A 21 0.93 -0.25 6.69
C THR A 21 1.97 0.54 5.90
N THR A 22 2.28 0.11 4.67
CA THR A 22 3.21 0.81 3.78
C THR A 22 2.68 2.18 3.40
N VAL A 23 1.38 2.28 3.05
CA VAL A 23 0.71 3.55 2.79
C VAL A 23 0.77 4.48 3.99
N GLY A 24 0.43 3.99 5.18
CA GLY A 24 0.52 4.77 6.41
C GLY A 24 1.92 5.32 6.66
N ARG A 25 2.96 4.52 6.35
CA ARG A 25 4.36 4.94 6.46
C ARG A 25 4.72 6.03 5.44
N VAL A 26 4.33 5.86 4.19
CA VAL A 26 4.54 6.86 3.12
C VAL A 26 3.89 8.19 3.48
N LEU A 27 2.65 8.16 4.00
CA LEU A 27 1.93 9.37 4.41
C LEU A 27 2.56 10.05 5.63
N LEU A 28 3.08 9.29 6.58
CA LEU A 28 3.80 9.83 7.74
C LEU A 28 5.11 10.51 7.32
N GLU A 29 5.94 9.83 6.53
CA GLU A 29 7.22 10.38 6.02
C GLU A 29 6.99 11.55 5.05
N GLY A 30 5.90 11.52 4.30
CA GLY A 30 5.46 12.62 3.43
C GLY A 30 4.86 13.82 4.16
N GLY A 31 4.77 13.77 5.50
CA GLY A 31 4.22 14.85 6.33
C GLY A 31 2.71 15.08 6.19
N ALA A 32 1.98 14.13 5.59
CA ALA A 32 0.52 14.19 5.46
C ALA A 32 -0.21 13.81 6.75
N ILE A 33 0.49 13.16 7.67
CA ILE A 33 -0.03 12.70 8.95
C ILE A 33 0.91 13.16 10.04
N GLU A 34 0.33 13.70 11.10
CA GLU A 34 1.10 14.14 12.27
C GLU A 34 1.41 12.97 13.20
N GLN A 35 2.57 12.98 13.82
CA GLN A 35 3.03 11.93 14.74
C GLN A 35 2.05 11.65 15.87
N HIS A 36 1.40 12.69 16.40
CA HIS A 36 0.45 12.54 17.51
C HIS A 36 -0.77 11.67 17.13
N LEU A 37 -1.16 11.64 15.85
CA LEU A 37 -2.25 10.79 15.37
C LEU A 37 -1.82 9.31 15.37
N ILE A 38 -0.57 9.04 14.98
CA ILE A 38 -0.01 7.68 15.06
C ILE A 38 0.05 7.21 16.52
N ASP A 39 0.45 8.08 17.45
CA ASP A 39 0.49 7.74 18.87
C ASP A 39 -0.90 7.44 19.45
N LYS A 40 -1.93 8.12 18.95
CA LYS A 40 -3.32 7.82 19.26
C LYS A 40 -3.73 6.43 18.73
N TYR A 41 -3.42 6.15 17.46
CA TYR A 41 -3.75 4.86 16.85
C TYR A 41 -2.96 3.70 17.48
N ARG A 42 -1.74 3.95 17.95
CA ARG A 42 -0.95 2.96 18.69
C ARG A 42 -1.68 2.53 19.96
N LYS A 43 -2.16 3.47 20.78
CA LYS A 43 -2.94 3.17 21.97
C LYS A 43 -4.22 2.39 21.64
N GLU A 44 -4.94 2.81 20.61
CA GLU A 44 -6.15 2.11 20.15
C GLU A 44 -5.85 0.69 19.68
N ALA A 45 -4.73 0.47 18.98
CA ALA A 45 -4.30 -0.84 18.51
C ALA A 45 -3.88 -1.75 19.68
N GLU A 46 -3.16 -1.21 20.67
CA GLU A 46 -2.78 -1.92 21.90
C GLU A 46 -4.00 -2.36 22.71
N GLU A 47 -4.98 -1.46 22.91
CA GLU A 47 -6.24 -1.77 23.61
C GLU A 47 -7.02 -2.91 22.93
N ARG A 48 -6.87 -3.06 21.61
CA ARG A 48 -7.52 -4.12 20.82
C ARG A 48 -6.65 -5.37 20.64
N GLY A 49 -5.49 -5.43 21.25
CA GLY A 49 -4.54 -6.55 21.11
C GLY A 49 -3.90 -6.66 19.72
N LYS A 50 -3.87 -5.57 18.95
CA LYS A 50 -3.29 -5.47 17.59
C LYS A 50 -2.11 -4.48 17.57
N ALA A 51 -1.19 -4.60 18.52
CA ALA A 51 0.02 -3.79 18.53
C ALA A 51 0.78 -3.93 17.19
N GLY A 52 1.28 -2.81 16.64
CA GLY A 52 1.96 -2.76 15.34
C GLY A 52 1.06 -2.43 14.14
N PHE A 53 -0.27 -2.32 14.33
CA PHE A 53 -1.21 -1.96 13.26
C PHE A 53 -1.53 -0.46 13.19
N GLU A 54 -0.88 0.37 13.99
CA GLU A 54 -1.16 1.82 14.07
C GLU A 54 -1.08 2.53 12.71
N LEU A 55 -0.14 2.14 11.85
CA LEU A 55 0.01 2.71 10.51
C LEU A 55 -1.11 2.27 9.56
N ALA A 56 -1.58 1.03 9.68
CA ALA A 56 -2.72 0.56 8.89
C ALA A 56 -4.01 1.30 9.28
N TYR A 57 -4.20 1.60 10.55
CA TYR A 57 -5.37 2.35 11.05
C TYR A 57 -5.52 3.75 10.47
N VAL A 58 -4.45 4.31 9.89
CA VAL A 58 -4.50 5.57 9.13
C VAL A 58 -5.43 5.46 7.92
N MET A 59 -5.41 4.30 7.26
CA MET A 59 -6.21 4.03 6.07
C MET A 59 -7.57 3.41 6.42
N ASP A 60 -7.65 2.65 7.51
CA ASP A 60 -8.86 1.94 7.92
C ASP A 60 -9.92 2.90 8.47
N ASN A 61 -10.84 3.31 7.60
CA ASN A 61 -11.91 4.26 7.95
C ASN A 61 -13.06 3.57 8.68
N LEU A 62 -13.29 2.29 8.43
CA LEU A 62 -14.40 1.53 9.00
C LEU A 62 -13.99 0.82 10.30
N LYS A 63 -14.90 0.82 11.26
CA LYS A 63 -14.69 0.06 12.51
C LYS A 63 -14.50 -1.43 12.25
N GLU A 64 -15.21 -1.98 11.27
CA GLU A 64 -15.10 -3.38 10.86
C GLU A 64 -13.73 -3.72 10.27
N GLU A 65 -13.10 -2.81 9.51
CA GLU A 65 -11.75 -2.96 8.98
C GLU A 65 -10.73 -3.10 10.12
N ARG A 66 -10.83 -2.23 11.12
CA ARG A 66 -9.96 -2.26 12.31
C ARG A 66 -10.18 -3.52 13.16
N GLU A 67 -11.41 -4.01 13.25
CA GLU A 67 -11.74 -5.24 13.98
C GLU A 67 -11.22 -6.48 13.26
N ARG A 68 -11.39 -6.56 11.95
CA ARG A 68 -10.95 -7.70 11.13
C ARG A 68 -9.47 -7.63 10.75
N GLY A 69 -8.89 -6.43 10.65
CA GLY A 69 -7.53 -6.20 10.18
C GLY A 69 -7.38 -6.37 8.66
N VAL A 70 -8.48 -6.17 7.91
CA VAL A 70 -8.50 -6.24 6.44
C VAL A 70 -9.20 -5.02 5.87
N THR A 71 -8.66 -4.46 4.80
CA THR A 71 -9.28 -3.37 4.04
C THR A 71 -10.48 -3.91 3.27
N ILE A 72 -11.63 -3.28 3.45
CA ILE A 72 -12.91 -3.64 2.81
C ILE A 72 -13.22 -2.67 1.67
N ASP A 73 -13.07 -1.38 1.94
CA ASP A 73 -13.38 -0.32 1.00
C ASP A 73 -12.12 0.41 0.52
N VAL A 74 -12.24 1.17 -0.55
CA VAL A 74 -11.13 1.95 -1.12
C VAL A 74 -10.95 3.21 -0.29
N ALA A 75 -9.75 3.36 0.27
CA ALA A 75 -9.39 4.55 1.03
C ALA A 75 -8.51 5.48 0.19
N HIS A 76 -8.79 6.78 0.26
CA HIS A 76 -8.06 7.81 -0.45
C HIS A 76 -7.41 8.78 0.56
N LYS A 77 -6.14 9.05 0.39
CA LYS A 77 -5.40 10.06 1.15
C LYS A 77 -4.48 10.86 0.23
N GLU A 78 -4.36 12.13 0.50
CA GLU A 78 -3.56 13.04 -0.31
C GLU A 78 -2.32 13.49 0.44
N PHE A 79 -1.22 13.65 -0.28
CA PHE A 79 -0.04 14.35 0.21
C PHE A 79 0.64 15.14 -0.92
N LYS A 80 1.44 16.12 -0.54
CA LYS A 80 2.11 17.02 -1.46
C LYS A 80 3.61 17.01 -1.22
N THR A 81 4.35 16.87 -2.30
CA THR A 81 5.79 17.12 -2.32
C THR A 81 6.07 18.50 -2.92
N ASP A 82 7.33 18.89 -3.00
CA ASP A 82 7.71 20.16 -3.62
C ASP A 82 7.28 20.26 -5.08
N THR A 83 7.25 19.14 -5.81
CA THR A 83 7.01 19.09 -7.25
C THR A 83 5.67 18.52 -7.66
N LYS A 84 5.06 17.67 -6.85
CA LYS A 84 3.87 16.88 -7.22
C LYS A 84 2.82 16.85 -6.11
N HIS A 85 1.58 16.57 -6.51
CA HIS A 85 0.47 16.27 -5.64
C HIS A 85 0.06 14.81 -5.87
N PHE A 86 0.02 14.01 -4.82
CA PHE A 86 -0.33 12.59 -4.89
C PHE A 86 -1.64 12.32 -4.19
N THR A 87 -2.50 11.51 -4.82
CA THR A 87 -3.58 10.79 -4.14
C THR A 87 -3.17 9.32 -4.02
N ILE A 88 -3.00 8.87 -2.80
CA ILE A 88 -2.78 7.45 -2.51
C ILE A 88 -4.14 6.75 -2.41
N ILE A 89 -4.25 5.64 -3.11
CA ILE A 89 -5.43 4.78 -3.14
C ILE A 89 -5.03 3.44 -2.52
N ASP A 90 -5.57 3.12 -1.35
CA ASP A 90 -5.38 1.79 -0.74
C ASP A 90 -6.52 0.87 -1.18
N ALA A 91 -6.18 -0.17 -1.92
CA ALA A 91 -7.15 -1.11 -2.47
C ALA A 91 -7.18 -2.41 -1.64
N PRO A 92 -8.39 -2.99 -1.40
CA PRO A 92 -8.51 -4.23 -0.68
C PRO A 92 -7.74 -5.36 -1.36
N GLY A 93 -7.08 -6.20 -0.55
CA GLY A 93 -6.30 -7.35 -1.04
C GLY A 93 -7.08 -8.66 -1.10
N HIS A 94 -8.24 -8.72 -0.47
CA HIS A 94 -9.01 -9.96 -0.37
C HIS A 94 -9.91 -10.15 -1.59
N ARG A 95 -10.00 -11.40 -2.07
CA ARG A 95 -10.78 -11.76 -3.28
C ARG A 95 -12.27 -11.38 -3.20
N ASP A 96 -12.84 -11.34 -2.01
CA ASP A 96 -14.26 -11.01 -1.82
C ASP A 96 -14.54 -9.52 -2.13
N PHE A 97 -13.50 -8.68 -2.17
CA PHE A 97 -13.58 -7.24 -2.42
C PHE A 97 -13.00 -6.82 -3.77
N VAL A 98 -12.90 -7.74 -4.73
CA VAL A 98 -12.33 -7.48 -6.08
C VAL A 98 -13.04 -6.32 -6.78
N LYS A 99 -14.34 -6.13 -6.58
CA LYS A 99 -15.08 -4.99 -7.15
C LYS A 99 -14.51 -3.65 -6.67
N ASN A 100 -14.26 -3.52 -5.37
CA ASN A 100 -13.70 -2.32 -4.78
C ASN A 100 -12.24 -2.13 -5.24
N MET A 101 -11.47 -3.21 -5.35
CA MET A 101 -10.13 -3.18 -5.92
C MET A 101 -10.12 -2.66 -7.37
N ILE A 102 -11.04 -3.12 -8.22
CA ILE A 102 -11.17 -2.64 -9.60
C ILE A 102 -11.50 -1.14 -9.61
N THR A 103 -12.44 -0.69 -8.77
CA THR A 103 -12.80 0.72 -8.67
C THR A 103 -11.61 1.59 -8.29
N GLY A 104 -10.83 1.20 -7.28
CA GLY A 104 -9.62 1.92 -6.89
C GLY A 104 -8.56 1.94 -7.99
N THR A 105 -8.33 0.79 -8.63
CA THR A 105 -7.32 0.66 -9.69
C THR A 105 -7.67 1.46 -10.95
N SER A 106 -8.96 1.56 -11.31
CA SER A 106 -9.41 2.31 -12.50
C SER A 106 -9.16 3.82 -12.43
N GLN A 107 -8.89 4.35 -11.24
CA GLN A 107 -8.63 5.78 -11.02
C GLN A 107 -7.14 6.09 -10.94
N ALA A 108 -6.28 5.10 -11.05
CA ALA A 108 -4.85 5.23 -10.79
C ALA A 108 -4.04 5.47 -12.06
N ASP A 109 -3.04 6.35 -11.97
CA ASP A 109 -2.03 6.60 -13.00
C ASP A 109 -0.84 5.64 -12.88
N ALA A 110 -0.56 5.18 -11.66
CA ALA A 110 0.51 4.25 -11.35
C ALA A 110 0.11 3.28 -10.23
N ALA A 111 0.77 2.13 -10.16
CA ALA A 111 0.54 1.14 -9.12
C ALA A 111 1.81 0.82 -8.32
N VAL A 112 1.64 0.57 -7.04
CA VAL A 112 2.65 -0.05 -6.17
C VAL A 112 2.17 -1.45 -5.80
N LEU A 113 2.84 -2.47 -6.33
CA LEU A 113 2.58 -3.87 -6.01
C LEU A 113 3.39 -4.25 -4.76
N VAL A 114 2.69 -4.47 -3.65
CA VAL A 114 3.33 -4.86 -2.39
C VAL A 114 3.34 -6.38 -2.27
N VAL A 115 4.53 -6.95 -2.09
CA VAL A 115 4.75 -8.40 -1.96
C VAL A 115 5.51 -8.65 -0.67
N ALA A 116 4.97 -9.48 0.21
CA ALA A 116 5.68 -9.87 1.42
C ALA A 116 6.78 -10.89 1.10
N ALA A 117 7.97 -10.68 1.65
CA ALA A 117 9.14 -11.50 1.34
C ALA A 117 9.04 -12.93 1.86
N ASP A 118 8.27 -13.15 2.92
CA ASP A 118 8.02 -14.46 3.54
C ASP A 118 7.02 -15.31 2.76
N ASP A 119 6.02 -14.67 2.14
CA ASP A 119 4.94 -15.35 1.40
C ASP A 119 5.18 -15.36 -0.12
N GLY A 120 5.89 -14.37 -0.63
CA GLY A 120 6.23 -14.25 -2.05
C GLY A 120 5.01 -13.92 -2.93
N ILE A 121 4.99 -14.49 -4.15
CA ILE A 121 3.94 -14.20 -5.14
C ILE A 121 2.73 -15.10 -4.89
N ALA A 122 1.76 -14.58 -4.17
CA ALA A 122 0.50 -15.25 -3.86
C ALA A 122 -0.53 -15.17 -5.02
N ALA A 123 -1.67 -15.86 -4.87
CA ALA A 123 -2.71 -15.90 -5.91
C ALA A 123 -3.24 -14.51 -6.26
N GLN A 124 -3.65 -13.70 -5.26
CA GLN A 124 -4.15 -12.35 -5.51
C GLN A 124 -3.06 -11.40 -6.04
N THR A 125 -1.78 -11.67 -5.76
CA THR A 125 -0.68 -10.89 -6.34
C THR A 125 -0.72 -10.96 -7.87
N LYS A 126 -0.93 -12.16 -8.43
CA LYS A 126 -1.03 -12.38 -9.88
C LYS A 126 -2.30 -11.76 -10.46
N GLU A 127 -3.43 -11.94 -9.77
CA GLU A 127 -4.72 -11.37 -10.16
C GLU A 127 -4.66 -9.84 -10.21
N HIS A 128 -4.13 -9.21 -9.17
CA HIS A 128 -4.00 -7.75 -9.10
C HIS A 128 -3.04 -7.20 -10.15
N LEU A 129 -1.93 -7.89 -10.40
CA LEU A 129 -0.99 -7.52 -11.46
C LEU A 129 -1.66 -7.58 -12.84
N TRP A 130 -2.43 -8.64 -13.11
CA TRP A 130 -3.13 -8.80 -14.37
C TRP A 130 -4.25 -7.75 -14.52
N LEU A 131 -5.05 -7.52 -13.48
CA LEU A 131 -6.10 -6.52 -13.48
C LEU A 131 -5.56 -5.11 -13.71
N SER A 132 -4.47 -4.73 -13.02
CA SER A 132 -3.86 -3.39 -13.21
C SER A 132 -3.39 -3.20 -14.65
N LYS A 133 -2.84 -4.23 -15.28
CA LYS A 133 -2.45 -4.17 -16.68
C LYS A 133 -3.66 -4.03 -17.62
N VAL A 134 -4.74 -4.77 -17.37
CA VAL A 134 -5.99 -4.67 -18.15
C VAL A 134 -6.63 -3.28 -17.99
N MET A 135 -6.53 -2.69 -16.79
CA MET A 135 -7.02 -1.33 -16.52
C MET A 135 -6.15 -0.21 -17.12
N GLY A 136 -5.06 -0.57 -17.81
CA GLY A 136 -4.21 0.40 -18.52
C GLY A 136 -3.12 1.05 -17.67
N ILE A 137 -2.81 0.53 -16.49
CA ILE A 137 -1.70 1.04 -15.69
C ILE A 137 -0.38 0.61 -16.34
N GLU A 138 0.37 1.58 -16.85
CA GLU A 138 1.66 1.37 -17.50
C GLU A 138 2.84 1.46 -16.54
N GLN A 139 2.70 2.22 -15.45
CA GLN A 139 3.77 2.43 -14.48
C GLN A 139 3.53 1.63 -13.22
N MET A 140 4.49 0.76 -12.88
CA MET A 140 4.40 -0.09 -11.69
C MET A 140 5.71 -0.11 -10.93
N ILE A 141 5.60 0.04 -9.60
CA ILE A 141 6.69 -0.16 -8.64
C ILE A 141 6.43 -1.45 -7.90
N ILE A 142 7.42 -2.31 -7.76
CA ILE A 142 7.34 -3.50 -6.92
C ILE A 142 8.02 -3.19 -5.59
N SER A 143 7.25 -3.31 -4.50
CA SER A 143 7.72 -3.13 -3.14
C SER A 143 7.78 -4.48 -2.42
N VAL A 144 8.99 -4.96 -2.14
CA VAL A 144 9.19 -6.16 -1.33
C VAL A 144 9.15 -5.76 0.14
N ASN A 145 8.14 -6.20 0.86
CA ASN A 145 7.86 -5.85 2.25
C ASN A 145 8.20 -6.99 3.21
N LYS A 146 8.19 -6.73 4.51
CA LYS A 146 8.46 -7.70 5.59
C LYS A 146 9.83 -8.36 5.48
N MET A 147 10.85 -7.64 5.03
CA MET A 147 12.22 -8.14 4.90
C MET A 147 12.85 -8.48 6.26
N ASP A 148 12.35 -7.89 7.33
CA ASP A 148 12.79 -8.10 8.72
C ASP A 148 12.51 -9.49 9.26
N ILE A 149 11.45 -10.16 8.76
CA ILE A 149 11.07 -11.51 9.20
C ILE A 149 11.73 -12.62 8.36
N THR A 150 12.42 -12.26 7.30
CA THR A 150 13.13 -13.21 6.44
C THR A 150 14.54 -13.48 6.97
N LYS A 151 15.07 -14.69 6.70
CA LYS A 151 16.45 -15.01 7.04
C LYS A 151 17.42 -14.19 6.18
N PRO A 152 18.68 -13.93 6.66
CA PRO A 152 19.65 -13.06 5.96
C PRO A 152 19.89 -13.38 4.46
N ALA A 153 19.66 -14.64 4.03
CA ALA A 153 19.78 -15.04 2.63
C ALA A 153 18.89 -14.24 1.66
N TYR A 154 17.77 -13.67 2.14
CA TYR A 154 16.87 -12.84 1.30
C TYR A 154 17.38 -11.42 1.10
N LEU A 155 18.36 -10.97 1.86
CA LEU A 155 19.00 -9.65 1.60
C LEU A 155 19.71 -9.62 0.23
N SER A 156 20.02 -10.76 -0.34
CA SER A 156 20.57 -10.85 -1.70
C SER A 156 19.56 -10.49 -2.80
N LEU A 157 18.26 -10.57 -2.53
CA LEU A 157 17.22 -10.20 -3.50
C LEU A 157 17.15 -8.69 -3.74
N ILE A 158 17.62 -7.87 -2.80
CA ILE A 158 17.74 -6.42 -2.98
C ILE A 158 18.69 -6.08 -4.15
N HIS A 159 19.67 -6.95 -4.41
CA HIS A 159 20.61 -6.79 -5.51
C HIS A 159 20.11 -7.30 -6.86
N ILE A 160 19.02 -8.09 -6.88
CA ILE A 160 18.43 -8.64 -8.10
C ILE A 160 17.38 -7.70 -8.70
N SER A 161 16.84 -6.79 -7.90
CA SER A 161 15.81 -5.84 -8.31
C SER A 161 16.35 -4.50 -8.80
N GLU A 162 17.63 -4.41 -9.21
CA GLU A 162 18.05 -3.27 -10.00
C GLU A 162 17.22 -3.23 -11.28
N PRO A 163 16.50 -2.10 -11.54
CA PRO A 163 15.79 -1.98 -12.81
C PRO A 163 16.83 -2.11 -13.93
N THR A 164 16.65 -3.12 -14.76
CA THR A 164 17.41 -3.21 -16.01
C THR A 164 17.22 -1.89 -16.73
N ARG A 165 18.26 -1.06 -16.77
CA ARG A 165 18.25 0.16 -17.56
C ARG A 165 17.95 -0.25 -19.00
N PRO A 166 16.92 0.33 -19.64
CA PRO A 166 16.78 0.13 -21.08
C PRO A 166 18.06 0.70 -21.74
N TYR A 167 18.71 -0.11 -22.52
CA TYR A 167 19.80 0.30 -23.39
C TYR A 167 19.30 1.25 -24.48
#